data_f456537d7e0e84ce4175d78f1dc64859
#
_entry.id   f456537d7e0e84ce4175d78f1dc64859
#
_cell.length_a   1.000
_cell.length_b   1.000
_cell.length_c   1.000
_cell.angle_alpha   90.00
_cell.angle_beta   90.00
_cell.angle_gamma   90.00
#
_symmetry.space_group_name_H-M   'P 1'
#
loop_
_entity.id
_entity.type
_entity.pdbx_description
1 polymer ?
#
loop_
_entity_poly.entity_id
_entity_poly.type
_entity_poly.pdbx_seq_one_letter_code
_entity_poly.pdbx_strand_id
1 'polypeptide(L)'
;MKTINIHGKQYVEVNERIKYFRENFKDWALVSDIEKLETIIIKETEHLICVVKSEVKSPDGIVKSTGLAYEILGSTNVNKTSFIENCETSANGRALGNLGIGIDTSIASADEVNLAIAQKETKPKAKQKLDDSKYQAMIVYIGEGKIDVVKQKMKNYKLTKKQKESLNKLIKDQIEEINKTGIEE
;
A
#
# COMPACT_ATOMS: atom_id res chain seq x y z
N MET A 1 -11.28 17.74 20.43
CA MET A 1 -10.79 16.48 19.79
C MET A 1 -9.28 16.49 19.80
N LYS A 2 -8.66 15.35 20.05
CA LYS A 2 -7.21 15.20 19.92
C LYS A 2 -6.83 15.17 18.43
N THR A 3 -5.67 15.75 18.13
CA THR A 3 -5.09 15.72 16.79
C THR A 3 -3.72 15.08 16.82
N ILE A 4 -3.32 14.48 15.73
CA ILE A 4 -1.96 14.01 15.50
C ILE A 4 -1.30 14.81 14.38
N ASN A 5 0.00 15.06 14.52
CA ASN A 5 0.77 15.78 13.50
C ASN A 5 1.33 14.78 12.48
N ILE A 6 0.98 14.98 11.22
CA ILE A 6 1.51 14.18 10.11
C ILE A 6 2.08 15.16 9.08
N HIS A 7 3.39 15.13 8.86
CA HIS A 7 4.10 16.01 7.94
C HIS A 7 3.77 17.52 8.13
N GLY A 8 3.69 17.98 9.37
CA GLY A 8 3.43 19.37 9.73
C GLY A 8 1.97 19.81 9.69
N LYS A 9 1.04 18.90 9.39
CA LYS A 9 -0.41 19.17 9.42
C LYS A 9 -1.07 18.40 10.56
N GLN A 10 -2.09 19.00 11.16
CA GLN A 10 -2.88 18.37 12.20
C GLN A 10 -4.03 17.58 11.57
N TYR A 11 -4.24 16.35 12.06
CA TYR A 11 -5.32 15.48 11.62
C TYR A 11 -6.06 14.91 12.83
N VAL A 12 -7.38 14.77 12.70
CA VAL A 12 -8.23 14.13 13.71
C VAL A 12 -8.34 12.64 13.38
N GLU A 13 -8.13 11.77 14.38
CA GLU A 13 -8.35 10.34 14.25
C GLU A 13 -9.85 10.02 14.16
N VAL A 14 -10.21 8.90 13.52
CA VAL A 14 -11.63 8.50 13.35
C VAL A 14 -12.28 8.24 14.70
N ASN A 15 -11.57 7.62 15.66
CA ASN A 15 -12.07 7.38 17.01
C ASN A 15 -12.46 8.68 17.73
N GLU A 16 -11.69 9.77 17.56
CA GLU A 16 -12.02 11.07 18.14
C GLU A 16 -13.26 11.70 17.50
N ARG A 17 -13.45 11.52 16.17
CA ARG A 17 -14.69 11.91 15.48
C ARG A 17 -15.89 11.15 15.99
N ILE A 18 -15.78 9.81 16.14
CA ILE A 18 -16.84 8.95 16.67
C ILE A 18 -17.19 9.35 18.12
N LYS A 19 -16.19 9.56 18.95
CA LYS A 19 -16.39 10.00 20.34
C LYS A 19 -17.16 11.32 20.40
N TYR A 20 -16.71 12.33 19.66
CA TYR A 20 -17.39 13.62 19.58
C TYR A 20 -18.83 13.47 19.08
N PHE A 21 -19.04 12.64 18.07
CA PHE A 21 -20.38 12.38 17.52
C PHE A 21 -21.29 11.76 18.58
N ARG A 22 -20.86 10.74 19.31
CA ARG A 22 -21.64 10.11 20.39
C ARG A 22 -21.96 11.03 21.55
N GLU A 23 -21.07 11.96 21.87
CA GLU A 23 -21.26 12.95 22.94
C GLU A 23 -22.26 14.05 22.57
N ASN A 24 -22.26 14.50 21.30
CA ASN A 24 -22.99 15.68 20.86
C ASN A 24 -24.27 15.37 20.04
N PHE A 25 -24.38 14.15 19.49
CA PHE A 25 -25.48 13.71 18.62
C PHE A 25 -26.09 12.40 19.18
N LYS A 26 -26.57 12.44 20.43
CA LYS A 26 -26.96 11.22 21.19
C LYS A 26 -28.03 10.38 20.51
N ASP A 27 -29.02 11.05 19.88
CA ASP A 27 -30.16 10.38 19.23
C ASP A 27 -29.93 10.13 17.72
N TRP A 28 -28.75 10.43 17.23
CA TRP A 28 -28.38 10.21 15.83
C TRP A 28 -27.73 8.85 15.63
N ALA A 29 -27.87 8.28 14.44
CA ALA A 29 -27.28 7.01 14.06
C ALA A 29 -26.08 7.23 13.11
N LEU A 30 -25.01 6.48 13.34
CA LEU A 30 -23.96 6.22 12.38
C LEU A 30 -24.11 4.75 11.97
N VAL A 31 -24.41 4.51 10.71
CA VAL A 31 -24.70 3.18 10.15
C VAL A 31 -23.74 2.92 9.00
N SER A 32 -23.16 1.74 8.95
CA SER A 32 -22.29 1.29 7.85
C SER A 32 -22.83 0.02 7.21
N ASP A 33 -22.76 -0.04 5.88
CA ASP A 33 -23.15 -1.18 5.08
C ASP A 33 -22.05 -1.53 4.06
N ILE A 34 -21.87 -2.82 3.80
CA ILE A 34 -21.00 -3.29 2.72
C ILE A 34 -21.76 -3.16 1.40
N GLU A 35 -21.38 -2.19 0.58
CA GLU A 35 -21.95 -1.99 -0.75
C GLU A 35 -21.44 -3.04 -1.75
N LYS A 36 -20.16 -3.44 -1.60
CA LYS A 36 -19.53 -4.44 -2.47
C LYS A 36 -18.45 -5.22 -1.73
N LEU A 37 -18.44 -6.52 -1.97
CA LEU A 37 -17.35 -7.42 -1.62
C LEU A 37 -17.16 -8.36 -2.81
N GLU A 38 -16.24 -8.02 -3.69
CA GLU A 38 -16.09 -8.73 -4.98
C GLU A 38 -14.63 -8.81 -5.43
N THR A 39 -14.34 -9.77 -6.28
CA THR A 39 -13.03 -9.87 -6.94
C THR A 39 -13.06 -9.06 -8.23
N ILE A 40 -12.07 -8.17 -8.39
CA ILE A 40 -11.86 -7.38 -9.61
C ILE A 40 -10.50 -7.68 -10.22
N ILE A 41 -10.36 -7.44 -11.51
CA ILE A 41 -9.08 -7.60 -12.22
C ILE A 41 -8.43 -6.23 -12.39
N ILE A 42 -7.23 -6.06 -11.82
CA ILE A 42 -6.39 -4.88 -12.01
C ILE A 42 -5.05 -5.33 -12.59
N LYS A 43 -4.70 -4.86 -13.78
CA LYS A 43 -3.44 -5.22 -14.47
C LYS A 43 -3.22 -6.74 -14.54
N GLU A 44 -4.23 -7.46 -15.01
CA GLU A 44 -4.22 -8.92 -15.18
C GLU A 44 -4.08 -9.72 -13.87
N THR A 45 -4.26 -9.09 -12.72
CA THR A 45 -4.21 -9.72 -11.40
C THR A 45 -5.55 -9.58 -10.71
N GLU A 46 -6.02 -10.66 -10.10
CA GLU A 46 -7.23 -10.68 -9.29
C GLU A 46 -6.99 -10.02 -7.93
N HIS A 47 -7.93 -9.18 -7.52
CA HIS A 47 -7.93 -8.49 -6.25
C HIS A 47 -9.31 -8.57 -5.61
N LEU A 48 -9.38 -9.03 -4.34
CA LEU A 48 -10.59 -8.92 -3.54
C LEU A 48 -10.68 -7.49 -3.01
N ILE A 49 -11.81 -6.82 -3.29
CA ILE A 49 -12.10 -5.47 -2.81
C ILE A 49 -13.32 -5.47 -1.89
N CYS A 50 -13.31 -4.56 -0.94
CA CYS A 50 -14.46 -4.19 -0.12
C CYS A 50 -14.78 -2.72 -0.36
N VAL A 51 -16.06 -2.40 -0.56
CA VAL A 51 -16.58 -1.03 -0.60
C VAL A 51 -17.60 -0.90 0.52
N VAL A 52 -17.39 0.06 1.42
CA VAL A 52 -18.30 0.37 2.52
C VAL A 52 -18.85 1.76 2.35
N LYS A 53 -20.16 1.89 2.57
CA LYS A 53 -20.87 3.16 2.71
C LYS A 53 -21.26 3.34 4.15
N SER A 54 -20.99 4.53 4.70
CA SER A 54 -21.49 4.95 5.99
C SER A 54 -22.44 6.12 5.84
N GLU A 55 -23.49 6.14 6.66
CA GLU A 55 -24.51 7.17 6.70
C GLU A 55 -24.66 7.71 8.12
N VAL A 56 -24.75 9.02 8.25
CA VAL A 56 -25.19 9.66 9.49
C VAL A 56 -26.65 10.03 9.32
N LYS A 57 -27.49 9.50 10.19
CA LYS A 57 -28.94 9.74 10.18
C LYS A 57 -29.37 10.54 11.42
N SER A 58 -30.21 11.51 11.21
CA SER A 58 -30.90 12.23 12.28
C SER A 58 -31.99 11.36 12.93
N PRO A 59 -32.56 11.73 14.09
CA PRO A 59 -33.56 10.96 14.81
C PRO A 59 -34.82 10.65 13.99
N ASP A 60 -35.16 11.50 13.02
CA ASP A 60 -36.25 11.32 12.06
C ASP A 60 -35.88 10.39 10.87
N GLY A 61 -34.69 9.77 10.90
CA GLY A 61 -34.24 8.83 9.89
C GLY A 61 -33.66 9.47 8.61
N ILE A 62 -33.58 10.81 8.56
CA ILE A 62 -33.06 11.52 7.39
C ILE A 62 -31.53 11.41 7.34
N VAL A 63 -30.97 10.99 6.20
CA VAL A 63 -29.53 10.98 5.96
C VAL A 63 -29.00 12.41 5.88
N LYS A 64 -28.09 12.78 6.75
CA LYS A 64 -27.47 14.11 6.83
C LYS A 64 -26.09 14.16 6.21
N SER A 65 -25.36 13.05 6.22
CA SER A 65 -24.08 12.91 5.52
C SER A 65 -23.79 11.45 5.17
N THR A 66 -22.93 11.26 4.19
CA THR A 66 -22.47 9.94 3.75
C THR A 66 -20.94 9.93 3.63
N GLY A 67 -20.34 8.76 3.79
CA GLY A 67 -18.94 8.49 3.52
C GLY A 67 -18.81 7.19 2.76
N LEU A 68 -17.97 7.17 1.73
CA LEU A 68 -17.63 5.99 0.94
C LEU A 68 -16.14 5.72 1.08
N ALA A 69 -15.79 4.47 1.31
CA ALA A 69 -14.41 3.99 1.28
C ALA A 69 -14.32 2.69 0.51
N TYR A 70 -13.12 2.38 0.02
CA TYR A 70 -12.81 1.06 -0.52
C TYR A 70 -11.43 0.63 -0.04
N GLU A 71 -11.26 -0.67 0.15
CA GLU A 71 -9.98 -1.29 0.47
C GLU A 71 -9.76 -2.55 -0.36
N ILE A 72 -8.48 -2.86 -0.59
CA ILE A 72 -8.06 -4.05 -1.33
C ILE A 72 -7.35 -4.99 -0.36
N LEU A 73 -7.75 -6.26 -0.32
CA LEU A 73 -7.10 -7.28 0.50
C LEU A 73 -5.59 -7.33 0.20
N GLY A 74 -4.76 -7.24 1.23
CA GLY A 74 -3.31 -7.33 1.12
C GLY A 74 -2.60 -6.07 0.62
N SER A 75 -3.31 -4.97 0.30
CA SER A 75 -2.71 -3.72 -0.20
C SER A 75 -1.80 -3.02 0.80
N THR A 76 -2.05 -3.19 2.10
CA THR A 76 -1.25 -2.70 3.22
C THR A 76 -1.06 -3.79 4.27
N ASN A 77 -0.25 -3.56 5.30
CA ASN A 77 -0.11 -4.54 6.39
C ASN A 77 -1.42 -4.73 7.16
N VAL A 78 -2.20 -3.68 7.38
CA VAL A 78 -3.52 -3.76 8.02
C VAL A 78 -4.48 -4.55 7.13
N ASN A 79 -4.48 -4.28 5.82
CA ASN A 79 -5.37 -4.92 4.87
C ASN A 79 -5.04 -6.40 4.58
N LYS A 80 -3.98 -6.95 5.15
CA LYS A 80 -3.72 -8.41 5.09
C LYS A 80 -4.69 -9.22 5.95
N THR A 81 -5.15 -8.66 7.05
CA THR A 81 -5.97 -9.35 8.05
C THR A 81 -7.27 -8.65 8.40
N SER A 82 -7.38 -7.34 8.18
CA SER A 82 -8.47 -6.49 8.66
C SER A 82 -8.92 -5.47 7.61
N PHE A 83 -9.02 -5.89 6.33
CA PHE A 83 -9.32 -4.93 5.26
C PHE A 83 -10.78 -4.47 5.27
N ILE A 84 -11.72 -5.29 5.76
CA ILE A 84 -13.14 -4.93 5.89
C ILE A 84 -13.31 -3.90 7.00
N GLU A 85 -12.76 -4.18 8.20
CA GLU A 85 -12.83 -3.30 9.36
C GLU A 85 -12.12 -1.96 9.08
N ASN A 86 -11.01 -2.00 8.34
CA ASN A 86 -10.31 -0.80 7.91
C ASN A 86 -11.14 0.03 6.92
N CYS A 87 -11.82 -0.64 5.99
CA CYS A 87 -12.75 -0.01 5.04
C CYS A 87 -13.91 0.68 5.76
N GLU A 88 -14.53 0.00 6.74
CA GLU A 88 -15.59 0.55 7.57
C GLU A 88 -15.11 1.78 8.36
N THR A 89 -13.95 1.69 9.01
CA THR A 89 -13.35 2.80 9.75
C THR A 89 -13.15 4.02 8.84
N SER A 90 -12.63 3.83 7.64
CA SER A 90 -12.44 4.89 6.66
C SER A 90 -13.77 5.51 6.20
N ALA A 91 -14.80 4.69 5.94
CA ALA A 91 -16.13 5.17 5.57
C ALA A 91 -16.78 6.00 6.69
N ASN A 92 -16.70 5.52 7.93
CA ASN A 92 -17.18 6.23 9.13
C ASN A 92 -16.48 7.57 9.30
N GLY A 93 -15.15 7.60 9.18
CA GLY A 93 -14.36 8.82 9.27
C GLY A 93 -14.77 9.87 8.24
N ARG A 94 -15.06 9.44 6.99
CA ARG A 94 -15.56 10.31 5.91
C ARG A 94 -16.96 10.81 6.16
N ALA A 95 -17.90 9.95 6.59
CA ALA A 95 -19.26 10.35 6.92
C ALA A 95 -19.30 11.43 8.00
N LEU A 96 -18.52 11.26 9.07
CA LEU A 96 -18.39 12.22 10.15
C LEU A 96 -17.67 13.51 9.71
N GLY A 97 -16.64 13.39 8.88
CA GLY A 97 -15.98 14.55 8.27
C GLY A 97 -16.93 15.36 7.39
N ASN A 98 -17.73 14.69 6.54
CA ASN A 98 -18.73 15.33 5.69
C ASN A 98 -19.86 15.98 6.51
N LEU A 99 -20.14 15.48 7.71
CA LEU A 99 -21.05 16.12 8.67
C LEU A 99 -20.46 17.41 9.28
N GLY A 100 -19.16 17.64 9.16
CA GLY A 100 -18.48 18.81 9.71
C GLY A 100 -17.64 18.51 10.95
N ILE A 101 -17.49 17.24 11.35
CA ILE A 101 -16.76 16.88 12.57
C ILE A 101 -15.25 16.75 12.27
N GLY A 102 -14.43 17.61 12.91
CA GLY A 102 -12.98 17.56 12.82
C GLY A 102 -12.42 17.88 11.45
N ILE A 103 -12.99 18.84 10.73
CA ILE A 103 -12.60 19.26 9.37
C ILE A 103 -11.75 20.54 9.32
N ASP A 104 -11.34 21.09 10.46
CA ASP A 104 -10.63 22.38 10.52
C ASP A 104 -9.38 22.41 9.63
N THR A 105 -8.80 21.25 9.33
CA THR A 105 -7.60 21.14 8.50
C THR A 105 -7.78 20.21 7.30
N SER A 106 -8.63 19.18 7.38
CA SER A 106 -8.83 18.19 6.33
C SER A 106 -10.07 17.33 6.58
N ILE A 107 -10.79 16.95 5.50
CA ILE A 107 -11.82 15.91 5.55
C ILE A 107 -11.19 14.54 5.79
N ALA A 108 -10.01 14.29 5.22
CA ALA A 108 -9.27 13.06 5.47
C ALA A 108 -8.92 12.93 6.95
N SER A 109 -9.10 11.72 7.52
CA SER A 109 -8.67 11.42 8.89
C SER A 109 -7.16 11.18 8.97
N ALA A 110 -6.63 11.17 10.17
CA ALA A 110 -5.25 10.78 10.42
C ALA A 110 -4.97 9.35 9.92
N ASP A 111 -5.93 8.45 10.08
CA ASP A 111 -5.84 7.06 9.65
C ASP A 111 -5.72 6.95 8.13
N GLU A 112 -6.54 7.69 7.38
CA GLU A 112 -6.47 7.74 5.91
C GLU A 112 -5.13 8.29 5.40
N VAL A 113 -4.59 9.32 6.05
CA VAL A 113 -3.31 9.92 5.66
C VAL A 113 -2.16 8.96 5.96
N ASN A 114 -2.16 8.30 7.12
CA ASN A 114 -1.16 7.28 7.45
C ASN A 114 -1.20 6.10 6.48
N LEU A 115 -2.38 5.63 6.10
CA LEU A 115 -2.55 4.58 5.08
C LEU A 115 -1.99 5.02 3.72
N ALA A 116 -2.29 6.24 3.29
CA ALA A 116 -1.76 6.78 2.03
C ALA A 116 -0.23 6.91 2.02
N ILE A 117 0.38 7.24 3.17
CA ILE A 117 1.84 7.29 3.35
C ILE A 117 2.41 5.88 3.28
N ALA A 118 1.85 4.92 4.03
CA ALA A 118 2.28 3.52 4.03
C ALA A 118 2.20 2.90 2.63
N GLN A 119 1.15 3.21 1.86
CA GLN A 119 1.02 2.76 0.46
C GLN A 119 2.09 3.37 -0.47
N LYS A 120 2.52 4.60 -0.22
CA LYS A 120 3.63 5.22 -0.99
C LYS A 120 4.96 4.59 -0.66
N GLU A 121 5.20 4.25 0.59
CA GLU A 121 6.45 3.61 1.04
C GLU A 121 6.57 2.15 0.56
N THR A 122 5.45 1.44 0.40
CA THR A 122 5.42 0.06 -0.15
C THR A 122 5.53 0.00 -1.67
N LYS A 123 5.39 1.13 -2.39
CA LYS A 123 5.69 1.16 -3.83
C LYS A 123 7.18 0.87 -4.02
N PRO A 124 7.57 -0.14 -4.83
CA PRO A 124 8.97 -0.39 -5.11
C PRO A 124 9.61 0.90 -5.60
N LYS A 125 10.65 1.38 -4.90
CA LYS A 125 11.43 2.53 -5.37
C LYS A 125 11.78 2.30 -6.82
N ALA A 126 11.54 3.29 -7.67
CA ALA A 126 11.86 3.18 -9.10
C ALA A 126 13.31 2.70 -9.23
N LYS A 127 13.50 1.55 -9.90
CA LYS A 127 14.82 0.93 -10.03
C LYS A 127 15.78 1.94 -10.64
N GLN A 128 16.88 2.20 -9.96
CA GLN A 128 17.94 3.06 -10.50
C GLN A 128 18.54 2.42 -11.76
N LYS A 129 18.93 3.24 -12.73
CA LYS A 129 19.70 2.72 -13.88
C LYS A 129 21.00 2.12 -13.39
N LEU A 130 21.37 0.97 -13.95
CA LEU A 130 22.66 0.35 -13.66
C LEU A 130 23.75 1.20 -14.29
N ASP A 131 24.61 1.79 -13.47
CA ASP A 131 25.82 2.52 -13.93
C ASP A 131 26.94 1.54 -14.28
N ASP A 132 27.92 2.03 -15.03
CA ASP A 132 29.02 1.20 -15.53
C ASP A 132 29.90 0.62 -14.41
N SER A 133 30.12 1.34 -13.32
CA SER A 133 30.89 0.86 -12.18
C SER A 133 30.23 -0.37 -11.53
N LYS A 134 28.93 -0.30 -11.28
CA LYS A 134 28.16 -1.41 -10.72
C LYS A 134 28.00 -2.56 -11.70
N TYR A 135 27.93 -2.26 -13.01
CA TYR A 135 27.90 -3.28 -14.06
C TYR A 135 29.22 -4.07 -14.08
N GLN A 136 30.37 -3.42 -14.02
CA GLN A 136 31.67 -4.06 -13.94
C GLN A 136 31.82 -4.89 -12.65
N ALA A 137 31.35 -4.37 -11.53
CA ALA A 137 31.34 -5.15 -10.28
C ALA A 137 30.51 -6.43 -10.37
N MET A 138 29.40 -6.44 -11.12
CA MET A 138 28.62 -7.64 -11.36
C MET A 138 29.37 -8.67 -12.22
N ILE A 139 30.14 -8.21 -13.22
CA ILE A 139 30.99 -9.09 -14.04
C ILE A 139 32.06 -9.76 -13.17
N VAL A 140 32.72 -9.01 -12.29
CA VAL A 140 33.71 -9.57 -11.35
C VAL A 140 33.06 -10.63 -10.44
N TYR A 141 31.90 -10.34 -9.87
CA TYR A 141 31.17 -11.31 -9.03
C TYR A 141 30.77 -12.58 -9.78
N ILE A 142 30.46 -12.50 -11.08
CA ILE A 142 30.20 -13.70 -11.91
C ILE A 142 31.48 -14.55 -12.00
N GLY A 143 32.64 -13.93 -12.30
CA GLY A 143 33.92 -14.63 -12.35
C GLY A 143 34.35 -15.24 -11.02
N GLU A 144 33.91 -14.68 -9.90
CA GLU A 144 34.13 -15.23 -8.54
C GLU A 144 33.12 -16.34 -8.16
N GLY A 145 32.25 -16.77 -9.08
CA GLY A 145 31.19 -17.75 -8.83
C GLY A 145 30.01 -17.26 -7.98
N LYS A 146 29.93 -15.97 -7.64
CA LYS A 146 28.87 -15.36 -6.82
C LYS A 146 27.59 -15.08 -7.60
N ILE A 147 27.08 -16.07 -8.33
CA ILE A 147 26.00 -15.94 -9.31
C ILE A 147 24.68 -15.48 -8.66
N ASP A 148 24.34 -16.02 -7.47
CA ASP A 148 23.08 -15.69 -6.80
C ASP A 148 23.05 -14.23 -6.32
N VAL A 149 24.19 -13.71 -5.87
CA VAL A 149 24.34 -12.28 -5.52
C VAL A 149 24.07 -11.40 -6.73
N VAL A 150 24.59 -11.77 -7.91
CA VAL A 150 24.35 -11.02 -9.14
C VAL A 150 22.89 -11.08 -9.56
N LYS A 151 22.27 -12.26 -9.52
CA LYS A 151 20.83 -12.43 -9.83
C LYS A 151 19.94 -11.55 -8.92
N GLN A 152 20.25 -11.46 -7.63
CA GLN A 152 19.53 -10.56 -6.71
C GLN A 152 19.77 -9.09 -7.03
N LYS A 153 21.03 -8.68 -7.28
CA LYS A 153 21.37 -7.30 -7.67
C LYS A 153 20.69 -6.89 -8.97
N MET A 154 20.62 -7.78 -9.99
CA MET A 154 19.93 -7.50 -11.24
C MET A 154 18.44 -7.14 -11.04
N LYS A 155 17.77 -7.70 -10.01
CA LYS A 155 16.38 -7.37 -9.66
C LYS A 155 16.21 -5.93 -9.15
N ASN A 156 17.27 -5.33 -8.59
CA ASN A 156 17.25 -4.02 -7.94
C ASN A 156 17.54 -2.86 -8.91
N TYR A 157 18.05 -3.15 -10.11
CA TYR A 157 18.42 -2.13 -11.10
C TYR A 157 17.56 -2.20 -12.37
N LYS A 158 17.41 -1.06 -13.05
CA LYS A 158 16.88 -0.99 -14.41
C LYS A 158 18.05 -1.21 -15.38
N LEU A 159 18.13 -2.42 -15.95
CA LEU A 159 19.13 -2.79 -16.94
C LEU A 159 18.66 -2.41 -18.35
N THR A 160 19.60 -2.04 -19.22
CA THR A 160 19.37 -1.99 -20.66
C THR A 160 19.27 -3.42 -21.21
N LYS A 161 18.66 -3.57 -22.40
CA LYS A 161 18.57 -4.88 -23.08
C LYS A 161 19.96 -5.51 -23.25
N LYS A 162 20.93 -4.71 -23.71
CA LYS A 162 22.32 -5.14 -23.91
C LYS A 162 22.99 -5.59 -22.60
N GLN A 163 22.87 -4.84 -21.52
CA GLN A 163 23.41 -5.23 -20.21
C GLN A 163 22.80 -6.53 -19.69
N LYS A 164 21.47 -6.70 -19.83
CA LYS A 164 20.78 -7.91 -19.38
C LYS A 164 21.21 -9.15 -20.16
N GLU A 165 21.30 -9.05 -21.49
CA GLU A 165 21.75 -10.13 -22.36
C GLU A 165 23.19 -10.52 -22.06
N SER A 166 24.10 -9.55 -21.90
CA SER A 166 25.50 -9.78 -21.59
C SER A 166 25.68 -10.46 -20.24
N LEU A 167 25.02 -9.96 -19.15
CA LEU A 167 25.13 -10.61 -17.85
C LEU A 167 24.55 -12.02 -17.83
N ASN A 168 23.42 -12.26 -18.51
CA ASN A 168 22.83 -13.60 -18.60
C ASN A 168 23.74 -14.58 -19.36
N LYS A 169 24.43 -14.13 -20.42
CA LYS A 169 25.39 -14.93 -21.14
C LYS A 169 26.56 -15.32 -20.24
N LEU A 170 27.19 -14.34 -19.56
CA LEU A 170 28.30 -14.57 -18.63
C LEU A 170 27.92 -15.54 -17.49
N ILE A 171 26.70 -15.38 -16.93
CA ILE A 171 26.19 -16.31 -15.90
C ILE A 171 26.09 -17.74 -16.45
N LYS A 172 25.58 -17.90 -17.69
CA LYS A 172 25.45 -19.21 -18.30
C LYS A 172 26.82 -19.85 -18.54
N ASP A 173 27.75 -19.09 -19.13
CA ASP A 173 29.11 -19.54 -19.41
C ASP A 173 29.83 -19.97 -18.11
N GLN A 174 29.68 -19.20 -17.02
CA GLN A 174 30.28 -19.52 -15.72
C GLN A 174 29.68 -20.78 -15.07
N ILE A 175 28.35 -20.97 -15.18
CA ILE A 175 27.70 -22.21 -14.69
C ILE A 175 28.22 -23.45 -15.45
N GLU A 176 28.38 -23.34 -16.77
CA GLU A 176 28.91 -24.41 -17.60
C GLU A 176 30.37 -24.74 -17.21
N GLU A 177 31.18 -23.75 -16.87
CA GLU A 177 32.55 -23.90 -16.41
C GLU A 177 32.62 -24.61 -15.04
N ILE A 178 31.82 -24.15 -14.07
CA ILE A 178 31.73 -24.77 -12.74
C ILE A 178 31.28 -26.24 -12.86
N ASN A 179 30.31 -26.54 -13.73
CA ASN A 179 29.86 -27.94 -13.90
C ASN A 179 30.90 -28.83 -14.58
N LYS A 180 31.81 -28.30 -15.39
CA LYS A 180 32.90 -29.05 -16.02
C LYS A 180 34.02 -29.35 -15.03
N THR A 181 34.34 -28.40 -14.14
CA THR A 181 35.40 -28.55 -13.12
C THR A 181 34.96 -29.36 -11.90
N GLY A 182 33.66 -29.51 -11.64
CA GLY A 182 33.10 -30.31 -10.54
C GLY A 182 32.84 -31.80 -10.86
N ILE A 183 33.27 -32.32 -12.02
CA ILE A 183 33.08 -33.72 -12.44
C ILE A 183 34.40 -34.51 -12.29
N GLU A 184 35.50 -33.90 -11.85
CA GLU A 184 36.78 -34.56 -11.63
C GLU A 184 37.11 -34.73 -10.11
N GLU A 185 36.19 -35.31 -9.32
CA GLU A 185 36.49 -35.91 -7.99
C GLU A 185 35.75 -37.24 -7.85
#